data_eb1bb8b245b575ab939fd911eccec3a3
#
_entry.id   eb1bb8b245b575ab939fd911eccec3a3
#
_cell.length_a   1.000
_cell.length_b   1.000
_cell.length_c   1.000
_cell.angle_alpha   90.00
_cell.angle_beta   90.00
_cell.angle_gamma   90.00
#
_symmetry.space_group_name_H-M   'P 1'
#
loop_
_entity.id
_entity.type
_entity.pdbx_description
1 polymer ?
#
loop_
_entity_poly.entity_id
_entity_poly.type
_entity_poly.pdbx_seq_one_letter_code
_entity_poly.pdbx_strand_id
1 'polypeptide(L)'
;MSLPYLSLSQARCLHLAAQGLLKKPRRNAMPGDVLAAISRMELLQIDTINVVARSPYLVLFSRLGSYPQAWLDEALRRGELMEYWAHEACFLPRRDFKLIRHRMLSPEKMGWKYRAAWMHEHAEEIEQLVRHIQEHGPVRSADFEHAQKGVSGWWEWKPHKRHLEGLFTAGKVMVVERRNFQRVYDLTPRVMPHWDDERDGLSQPQAESMMLDNSARSLGIFREQWLADYYRLKRPDLKGWRESRAEQQQIIPVEVETLGRMWLHADLLSQLEPALNNALKATHSAVLSPFDPVVWDRKRAAQLFAFDYRLECYTPAAKRQYGYFVLPLLYRGRLVGRMDAKMHRKTGVLEVISLYLEDDIRPGVSLQKGIWQAISAFAAWQRASRVTLGQCPPGLFSAMRHGWEIDPAP
;
A
#
# COMPACT_ATOMS: atom_id res chain seq x y z
N MET A 1 -32.53 11.18 18.19
CA MET A 1 -31.51 10.45 18.99
C MET A 1 -30.18 11.16 18.82
N SER A 2 -29.38 11.30 19.87
CA SER A 2 -28.01 11.81 19.77
C SER A 2 -27.16 10.84 18.98
N LEU A 3 -26.18 11.37 18.22
CA LEU A 3 -25.22 10.53 17.50
C LEU A 3 -24.35 9.75 18.48
N PRO A 4 -23.93 8.50 18.14
CA PRO A 4 -22.93 7.78 18.92
C PRO A 4 -21.65 8.64 19.03
N TYR A 5 -21.16 8.83 20.27
CA TYR A 5 -19.93 9.59 20.53
C TYR A 5 -18.78 8.63 20.81
N LEU A 6 -17.71 8.78 20.08
CA LEU A 6 -16.49 7.97 20.14
C LEU A 6 -15.31 8.81 20.60
N SER A 7 -14.52 8.32 21.53
CA SER A 7 -13.19 8.87 21.77
C SER A 7 -12.27 8.63 20.55
N LEU A 8 -11.22 9.42 20.43
CA LEU A 8 -10.22 9.24 19.36
C LEU A 8 -9.58 7.85 19.39
N SER A 9 -9.41 7.28 20.59
CA SER A 9 -8.89 5.91 20.77
C SER A 9 -9.84 4.84 20.21
N GLN A 10 -11.15 5.00 20.44
CA GLN A 10 -12.18 4.09 19.93
C GLN A 10 -12.26 4.18 18.39
N ALA A 11 -12.19 5.40 17.84
CA ALA A 11 -12.16 5.60 16.38
C ALA A 11 -10.93 4.96 15.72
N ARG A 12 -9.75 5.07 16.36
CA ARG A 12 -8.53 4.35 15.91
C ARG A 12 -8.72 2.84 15.89
N CYS A 13 -9.35 2.27 16.92
CA CYS A 13 -9.63 0.83 16.96
C CYS A 13 -10.54 0.39 15.81
N LEU A 14 -11.58 1.14 15.49
CA LEU A 14 -12.48 0.86 14.35
C LEU A 14 -11.74 0.97 13.01
N HIS A 15 -10.93 2.02 12.81
CA HIS A 15 -10.10 2.17 11.61
C HIS A 15 -9.11 1.01 11.45
N LEU A 16 -8.40 0.64 12.51
CA LEU A 16 -7.45 -0.47 12.46
C LEU A 16 -8.14 -1.84 12.29
N ALA A 17 -9.38 -1.99 12.76
CA ALA A 17 -10.18 -3.17 12.49
C ALA A 17 -10.48 -3.31 10.99
N ALA A 18 -10.94 -2.24 10.34
CA ALA A 18 -11.15 -2.21 8.89
C ALA A 18 -9.86 -2.54 8.12
N GLN A 19 -8.73 -1.99 8.57
CA GLN A 19 -7.42 -2.19 7.93
C GLN A 19 -6.74 -3.53 8.26
N GLY A 20 -7.34 -4.40 9.10
CA GLY A 20 -6.75 -5.68 9.48
C GLY A 20 -5.56 -5.57 10.43
N LEU A 21 -5.43 -4.44 11.16
CA LEU A 21 -4.32 -4.13 12.07
C LEU A 21 -4.73 -4.02 13.54
N LEU A 22 -5.99 -4.33 13.88
CA LEU A 22 -6.48 -4.24 15.26
C LEU A 22 -5.85 -5.33 16.15
N LYS A 23 -5.76 -6.55 15.63
CA LYS A 23 -5.30 -7.71 16.40
C LYS A 23 -4.16 -8.44 15.69
N LYS A 24 -3.21 -8.94 16.47
CA LYS A 24 -2.14 -9.79 15.95
C LYS A 24 -2.74 -11.03 15.27
N PRO A 25 -2.19 -11.47 14.12
CA PRO A 25 -2.58 -12.75 13.51
C PRO A 25 -2.49 -13.91 14.50
N ARG A 26 -3.52 -14.75 14.53
CA ARG A 26 -3.62 -15.87 15.49
C ARG A 26 -3.06 -17.20 14.97
N ARG A 27 -2.86 -17.29 13.67
CA ARG A 27 -2.32 -18.45 12.98
C ARG A 27 -1.27 -18.05 11.95
N ASN A 28 -0.53 -19.01 11.47
CA ASN A 28 0.34 -18.80 10.31
C ASN A 28 -0.49 -18.44 9.08
N ALA A 29 0.05 -17.54 8.25
CA ALA A 29 -0.58 -17.16 7.01
C ALA A 29 -0.66 -18.34 6.02
N MET A 30 -1.65 -18.28 5.15
CA MET A 30 -1.85 -19.19 4.01
C MET A 30 -1.86 -18.37 2.69
N PRO A 31 -1.62 -18.97 1.52
CA PRO A 31 -1.56 -18.24 0.25
C PRO A 31 -2.78 -17.36 -0.02
N GLY A 32 -3.99 -17.84 0.27
CA GLY A 32 -5.24 -17.07 0.08
C GLY A 32 -5.37 -15.84 0.99
N ASP A 33 -4.60 -15.76 2.08
CA ASP A 33 -4.64 -14.60 2.98
C ASP A 33 -4.05 -13.35 2.31
N VAL A 34 -3.17 -13.51 1.31
CA VAL A 34 -2.62 -12.40 0.52
C VAL A 34 -3.75 -11.68 -0.22
N LEU A 35 -4.55 -12.42 -0.98
CA LEU A 35 -5.70 -11.85 -1.70
C LEU A 35 -6.75 -11.29 -0.73
N ALA A 36 -7.00 -11.98 0.39
CA ALA A 36 -7.94 -11.51 1.41
C ALA A 36 -7.48 -10.19 2.07
N ALA A 37 -6.18 -10.05 2.37
CA ALA A 37 -5.63 -8.80 2.91
C ALA A 37 -5.71 -7.66 1.90
N ILE A 38 -5.36 -7.90 0.63
CA ILE A 38 -5.46 -6.91 -0.44
C ILE A 38 -6.93 -6.53 -0.67
N SER A 39 -7.86 -7.51 -0.71
CA SER A 39 -9.30 -7.25 -0.85
C SER A 39 -9.90 -6.45 0.29
N ARG A 40 -9.33 -6.54 1.49
CA ARG A 40 -9.72 -5.71 2.65
C ARG A 40 -9.26 -4.27 2.50
N MET A 41 -8.05 -4.08 1.99
CA MET A 41 -7.47 -2.75 1.74
C MET A 41 -7.89 -2.18 0.39
N GLU A 42 -8.43 -3.00 -0.51
CA GLU A 42 -8.77 -2.76 -1.92
C GLU A 42 -7.56 -2.39 -2.79
N LEU A 43 -6.56 -1.74 -2.23
CA LEU A 43 -5.33 -1.30 -2.89
C LEU A 43 -4.09 -1.70 -2.10
N LEU A 44 -3.05 -2.12 -2.82
CA LEU A 44 -1.73 -2.35 -2.24
C LEU A 44 -0.69 -1.57 -3.07
N GLN A 45 -0.21 -0.45 -2.54
CA GLN A 45 0.72 0.42 -3.26
C GLN A 45 2.06 -0.26 -3.52
N ILE A 46 2.54 -0.12 -4.75
CA ILE A 46 3.81 -0.63 -5.22
C ILE A 46 4.86 0.48 -5.14
N ASP A 47 5.95 0.21 -4.44
CA ASP A 47 7.14 1.03 -4.45
C ASP A 47 8.39 0.17 -4.64
N THR A 48 9.40 0.72 -5.32
CA THR A 48 10.62 0.00 -5.70
C THR A 48 11.74 0.08 -4.69
N ILE A 49 11.65 0.98 -3.70
CA ILE A 49 12.65 1.14 -2.63
C ILE A 49 12.76 -0.19 -1.87
N ASN A 50 14.00 -0.71 -1.78
CA ASN A 50 14.29 -2.03 -1.22
C ASN A 50 15.43 -1.97 -0.19
N VAL A 51 15.34 -1.04 0.74
CA VAL A 51 16.34 -0.87 1.82
C VAL A 51 16.22 -2.00 2.85
N VAL A 52 14.98 -2.29 3.26
CA VAL A 52 14.63 -3.41 4.15
C VAL A 52 13.80 -4.44 3.41
N ALA A 53 12.63 -4.09 2.95
CA ALA A 53 11.76 -4.85 2.07
C ALA A 53 10.98 -3.87 1.18
N ARG A 54 10.61 -4.30 -0.03
CA ARG A 54 9.71 -3.47 -0.85
C ARG A 54 8.35 -3.33 -0.20
N SER A 55 7.77 -2.14 -0.35
CA SER A 55 6.53 -1.74 0.31
C SER A 55 5.41 -2.78 0.26
N PRO A 56 5.02 -3.36 -0.89
CA PRO A 56 3.88 -4.26 -0.92
C PRO A 56 4.07 -5.50 -0.02
N TYR A 57 5.29 -6.03 0.02
CA TYR A 57 5.58 -7.17 0.90
C TYR A 57 5.53 -6.78 2.39
N LEU A 58 6.01 -5.56 2.73
CA LEU A 58 5.99 -5.06 4.10
C LEU A 58 4.57 -4.76 4.59
N VAL A 59 3.72 -4.17 3.74
CA VAL A 59 2.31 -3.92 4.05
C VAL A 59 1.55 -5.22 4.33
N LEU A 60 1.82 -6.28 3.56
CA LEU A 60 1.25 -7.60 3.83
C LEU A 60 1.82 -8.23 5.10
N PHE A 61 3.14 -8.12 5.34
CA PHE A 61 3.76 -8.61 6.56
C PHE A 61 3.13 -8.03 7.82
N SER A 62 2.84 -6.74 7.84
CA SER A 62 2.23 -6.08 9.00
C SER A 62 0.84 -6.65 9.36
N ARG A 63 0.15 -7.31 8.42
CA ARG A 63 -1.18 -7.92 8.60
C ARG A 63 -1.14 -9.43 8.76
N LEU A 64 -0.27 -10.09 8.02
CA LEU A 64 -0.21 -11.55 7.93
C LEU A 64 0.81 -12.16 8.91
N GLY A 65 1.78 -11.37 9.38
CA GLY A 65 2.96 -11.89 10.04
C GLY A 65 3.94 -12.50 9.01
N SER A 66 4.73 -13.48 9.43
CA SER A 66 5.68 -14.14 8.53
C SER A 66 4.95 -14.91 7.43
N TYR A 67 5.28 -14.60 6.18
CA TYR A 67 4.74 -15.25 4.99
C TYR A 67 5.78 -15.26 3.86
N PRO A 68 5.74 -16.19 2.91
CA PRO A 68 6.57 -16.19 1.71
C PRO A 68 6.18 -15.06 0.75
N GLN A 69 7.13 -14.17 0.43
CA GLN A 69 6.88 -13.05 -0.50
C GLN A 69 6.40 -13.52 -1.88
N ALA A 70 6.84 -14.71 -2.32
CA ALA A 70 6.43 -15.31 -3.58
C ALA A 70 4.90 -15.50 -3.73
N TRP A 71 4.14 -15.54 -2.62
CA TRP A 71 2.66 -15.65 -2.71
C TRP A 71 2.01 -14.44 -3.34
N LEU A 72 2.57 -13.23 -3.15
CA LEU A 72 2.09 -12.04 -3.83
C LEU A 72 2.37 -12.12 -5.34
N ASP A 73 3.60 -12.51 -5.69
CA ASP A 73 4.00 -12.66 -7.10
C ASP A 73 3.16 -13.75 -7.80
N GLU A 74 2.86 -14.83 -7.08
CA GLU A 74 2.00 -15.92 -7.54
C GLU A 74 0.55 -15.47 -7.75
N ALA A 75 -0.03 -14.68 -6.83
CA ALA A 75 -1.40 -14.16 -6.97
C ALA A 75 -1.53 -13.27 -8.22
N LEU A 76 -0.51 -12.45 -8.53
CA LEU A 76 -0.46 -11.69 -9.78
C LEU A 76 -0.40 -12.63 -10.99
N ARG A 77 0.49 -13.63 -11.00
CA ARG A 77 0.69 -14.58 -12.09
C ARG A 77 -0.54 -15.44 -12.37
N ARG A 78 -1.31 -15.81 -11.33
CA ARG A 78 -2.59 -16.50 -11.46
C ARG A 78 -3.73 -15.61 -11.94
N GLY A 79 -3.48 -14.29 -12.06
CA GLY A 79 -4.49 -13.34 -12.44
C GLY A 79 -5.55 -13.10 -11.36
N GLU A 80 -5.27 -13.38 -10.10
CA GLU A 80 -6.11 -13.02 -8.96
C GLU A 80 -6.01 -11.52 -8.68
N LEU A 81 -4.83 -10.96 -9.00
CA LEU A 81 -4.49 -9.54 -8.92
C LEU A 81 -4.20 -8.98 -10.31
N MET A 82 -4.24 -7.69 -10.40
CA MET A 82 -3.72 -6.90 -11.51
C MET A 82 -2.94 -5.71 -10.97
N GLU A 83 -2.16 -5.06 -11.83
CA GLU A 83 -1.45 -3.84 -11.52
C GLU A 83 -2.02 -2.68 -12.34
N TYR A 84 -2.30 -1.54 -11.69
CA TYR A 84 -2.63 -0.30 -12.39
C TYR A 84 -2.45 0.94 -11.50
N TRP A 85 -2.71 2.11 -12.08
CA TRP A 85 -2.70 3.40 -11.41
C TRP A 85 -4.01 3.59 -10.62
N ALA A 86 -3.90 3.62 -9.29
CA ALA A 86 -5.00 3.89 -8.36
C ALA A 86 -4.62 4.99 -7.37
N HIS A 87 -4.16 4.65 -6.14
CA HIS A 87 -3.53 5.66 -5.28
C HIS A 87 -2.25 6.20 -5.93
N GLU A 88 -1.37 5.32 -6.29
CA GLU A 88 -0.29 5.45 -7.28
C GLU A 88 -0.25 4.14 -8.08
N ALA A 89 0.94 3.58 -8.41
CA ALA A 89 1.00 2.21 -8.91
C ALA A 89 0.58 1.25 -7.79
N CYS A 90 -0.43 0.43 -8.02
CA CYS A 90 -1.00 -0.48 -7.03
C CYS A 90 -1.26 -1.86 -7.61
N PHE A 91 -1.18 -2.89 -6.75
CA PHE A 91 -1.93 -4.12 -6.97
C PHE A 91 -3.38 -3.91 -6.54
N LEU A 92 -4.29 -4.43 -7.36
CA LEU A 92 -5.74 -4.44 -7.12
C LEU A 92 -6.27 -5.86 -7.33
N PRO A 93 -7.36 -6.26 -6.67
CA PRO A 93 -8.10 -7.46 -7.07
C PRO A 93 -8.51 -7.37 -8.54
N ARG A 94 -8.36 -8.47 -9.29
CA ARG A 94 -8.69 -8.47 -10.73
C ARG A 94 -10.15 -8.14 -11.02
N ARG A 95 -11.08 -8.46 -10.11
CA ARG A 95 -12.50 -8.08 -10.21
C ARG A 95 -12.72 -6.57 -10.35
N ASP A 96 -11.73 -5.76 -9.93
CA ASP A 96 -11.80 -4.30 -9.95
C ASP A 96 -11.31 -3.68 -11.27
N PHE A 97 -11.02 -4.51 -12.29
CA PHE A 97 -10.67 -4.03 -13.63
C PHE A 97 -11.72 -3.04 -14.18
N LYS A 98 -13.02 -3.32 -13.96
CA LYS A 98 -14.12 -2.43 -14.35
C LYS A 98 -14.03 -1.02 -13.74
N LEU A 99 -13.49 -0.90 -12.52
CA LEU A 99 -13.36 0.38 -11.83
C LEU A 99 -12.34 1.30 -12.50
N ILE A 100 -11.27 0.72 -13.04
CA ILE A 100 -10.16 1.50 -13.61
C ILE A 100 -10.20 1.57 -15.14
N ARG A 101 -11.06 0.81 -15.80
CA ARG A 101 -11.11 0.72 -17.27
C ARG A 101 -11.36 2.07 -17.93
N HIS A 102 -12.23 2.92 -17.36
CA HIS A 102 -12.48 4.28 -17.87
C HIS A 102 -11.21 5.15 -17.92
N ARG A 103 -10.22 4.93 -17.02
CA ARG A 103 -8.93 5.63 -17.04
C ARG A 103 -8.05 5.16 -18.21
N MET A 104 -8.11 3.87 -18.53
CA MET A 104 -7.40 3.27 -19.66
C MET A 104 -7.96 3.76 -21.00
N LEU A 105 -9.26 4.00 -21.08
CA LEU A 105 -9.95 4.51 -22.27
C LEU A 105 -9.78 6.02 -22.48
N SER A 106 -9.30 6.74 -21.46
CA SER A 106 -8.99 8.18 -21.52
C SER A 106 -7.60 8.44 -20.95
N PRO A 107 -6.53 7.84 -21.51
CA PRO A 107 -5.18 7.88 -20.93
C PRO A 107 -4.60 9.29 -20.89
N GLU A 108 -5.03 10.20 -21.76
CA GLU A 108 -4.60 11.61 -21.78
C GLU A 108 -4.96 12.35 -20.49
N LYS A 109 -5.98 11.89 -19.76
CA LYS A 109 -6.37 12.44 -18.44
C LYS A 109 -5.45 11.99 -17.30
N MET A 110 -4.54 11.03 -17.57
CA MET A 110 -3.62 10.46 -16.56
C MET A 110 -2.38 11.34 -16.32
N GLY A 111 -2.28 12.49 -16.98
CA GLY A 111 -1.21 13.46 -16.78
C GLY A 111 0.16 12.89 -17.19
N TRP A 112 1.18 13.03 -16.31
CA TRP A 112 2.54 12.60 -16.62
C TRP A 112 2.69 11.08 -16.89
N LYS A 113 1.70 10.28 -16.51
CA LYS A 113 1.67 8.82 -16.71
C LYS A 113 1.42 8.44 -18.18
N TYR A 114 0.92 9.37 -18.99
CA TYR A 114 0.69 9.17 -20.41
C TYR A 114 1.11 10.41 -21.23
N ARG A 115 1.91 10.20 -22.26
CA ARG A 115 2.40 11.28 -23.11
C ARG A 115 1.84 11.07 -24.54
N ALA A 116 0.70 11.68 -24.81
CA ALA A 116 0.01 11.53 -26.11
C ALA A 116 0.89 11.90 -27.31
N ALA A 117 1.65 13.01 -27.22
CA ALA A 117 2.57 13.41 -28.28
C ALA A 117 3.64 12.33 -28.56
N TRP A 118 4.24 11.76 -27.51
CA TRP A 118 5.20 10.67 -27.64
C TRP A 118 4.59 9.44 -28.32
N MET A 119 3.38 9.03 -27.89
CA MET A 119 2.70 7.86 -28.45
C MET A 119 2.33 8.07 -29.93
N HIS A 120 2.02 9.30 -30.32
CA HIS A 120 1.75 9.65 -31.71
C HIS A 120 3.03 9.68 -32.56
N GLU A 121 4.09 10.30 -32.06
CA GLU A 121 5.38 10.42 -32.74
C GLU A 121 6.02 9.03 -33.02
N HIS A 122 5.81 8.06 -32.12
CA HIS A 122 6.40 6.73 -32.21
C HIS A 122 5.35 5.64 -32.53
N ALA A 123 4.28 6.01 -33.25
CA ALA A 123 3.15 5.12 -33.49
C ALA A 123 3.56 3.82 -34.23
N GLU A 124 4.45 3.91 -35.22
CA GLU A 124 4.92 2.75 -36.00
C GLU A 124 5.74 1.77 -35.14
N GLU A 125 6.65 2.29 -34.29
CA GLU A 125 7.47 1.49 -33.39
C GLU A 125 6.60 0.80 -32.32
N ILE A 126 5.59 1.51 -31.83
CA ILE A 126 4.62 0.98 -30.86
C ILE A 126 3.79 -0.13 -31.49
N GLU A 127 3.36 0.03 -32.73
CA GLU A 127 2.62 -1.00 -33.44
C GLU A 127 3.48 -2.24 -33.72
N GLN A 128 4.76 -2.06 -34.07
CA GLN A 128 5.72 -3.16 -34.19
C GLN A 128 5.90 -3.89 -32.85
N LEU A 129 5.99 -3.16 -31.74
CA LEU A 129 6.08 -3.74 -30.40
C LEU A 129 4.81 -4.54 -30.05
N VAL A 130 3.63 -4.03 -30.37
CA VAL A 130 2.35 -4.76 -30.16
C VAL A 130 2.32 -6.04 -30.99
N ARG A 131 2.72 -6.01 -32.27
CA ARG A 131 2.83 -7.20 -33.10
C ARG A 131 3.83 -8.20 -32.52
N HIS A 132 4.99 -7.74 -32.07
CA HIS A 132 5.98 -8.60 -31.44
C HIS A 132 5.39 -9.33 -30.21
N ILE A 133 4.65 -8.61 -29.33
CA ILE A 133 3.99 -9.25 -28.17
C ILE A 133 2.92 -10.25 -28.63
N GLN A 134 2.21 -9.94 -29.73
CA GLN A 134 1.20 -10.83 -30.28
C GLN A 134 1.80 -12.15 -30.78
N GLU A 135 2.96 -12.09 -31.42
CA GLU A 135 3.62 -13.24 -32.07
C GLU A 135 4.46 -14.05 -31.05
N HIS A 136 5.15 -13.39 -30.13
CA HIS A 136 6.15 -14.01 -29.26
C HIS A 136 5.71 -14.15 -27.80
N GLY A 137 4.58 -13.54 -27.41
CA GLY A 137 4.07 -13.59 -26.05
C GLY A 137 4.57 -12.47 -25.14
N PRO A 138 4.48 -12.64 -23.81
CA PRO A 138 4.76 -11.60 -22.83
C PRO A 138 6.21 -11.11 -22.85
N VAL A 139 6.42 -9.79 -22.66
CA VAL A 139 7.74 -9.14 -22.75
C VAL A 139 8.05 -8.28 -21.53
N ARG A 140 9.34 -8.08 -21.26
CA ARG A 140 9.87 -7.07 -20.33
C ARG A 140 10.62 -5.98 -21.13
N SER A 141 10.72 -4.80 -20.58
CA SER A 141 11.60 -3.77 -21.18
C SER A 141 13.05 -4.22 -21.33
N ALA A 142 13.55 -5.05 -20.39
CA ALA A 142 14.90 -5.58 -20.42
C ALA A 142 15.16 -6.61 -21.55
N ASP A 143 14.13 -7.23 -22.11
CA ASP A 143 14.28 -8.20 -23.20
C ASP A 143 14.76 -7.53 -24.48
N PHE A 144 14.52 -6.23 -24.62
CA PHE A 144 14.98 -5.40 -25.74
C PHE A 144 16.38 -4.79 -25.49
N GLU A 145 16.91 -4.87 -24.27
CA GLU A 145 18.20 -4.28 -23.89
C GLU A 145 19.40 -5.15 -24.32
N HIS A 146 19.22 -6.42 -24.60
CA HIS A 146 20.30 -7.35 -24.93
C HIS A 146 20.43 -7.68 -26.42
N ALA A 147 19.51 -7.18 -27.26
CA ALA A 147 19.47 -7.59 -28.67
C ALA A 147 20.62 -7.09 -29.53
N GLN A 148 21.48 -6.14 -29.05
CA GLN A 148 22.59 -5.67 -29.89
C GLN A 148 23.80 -5.10 -29.14
N LYS A 149 24.73 -5.96 -28.80
CA LYS A 149 26.15 -5.59 -28.86
C LYS A 149 26.67 -6.00 -30.22
N GLY A 150 26.60 -5.11 -31.24
CA GLY A 150 27.30 -5.36 -32.48
C GLY A 150 26.65 -4.99 -33.81
N VAL A 151 25.43 -4.49 -33.86
CA VAL A 151 24.84 -4.02 -35.13
C VAL A 151 24.33 -2.57 -34.96
N SER A 152 24.96 -1.66 -35.63
CA SER A 152 24.54 -0.26 -35.79
C SER A 152 23.24 -0.24 -36.60
N GLY A 153 22.13 0.17 -35.96
CA GLY A 153 20.88 0.35 -36.69
C GLY A 153 19.64 0.27 -35.80
N TRP A 154 18.92 1.38 -35.66
CA TRP A 154 17.51 1.54 -35.36
C TRP A 154 16.98 1.35 -33.92
N TRP A 155 17.70 0.80 -32.95
CA TRP A 155 17.14 0.51 -31.63
C TRP A 155 17.90 1.24 -30.52
N GLU A 156 17.67 2.55 -30.37
CA GLU A 156 18.14 3.26 -29.19
C GLU A 156 17.37 2.84 -27.93
N TRP A 157 18.05 2.39 -26.95
CA TRP A 157 17.74 1.63 -25.72
C TRP A 157 16.64 2.16 -24.78
N LYS A 158 16.18 3.39 -24.94
CA LYS A 158 15.23 4.03 -24.03
C LYS A 158 13.76 4.06 -24.48
N PRO A 159 13.40 3.88 -25.76
CA PRO A 159 12.02 4.00 -26.21
C PRO A 159 11.09 2.91 -25.67
N HIS A 160 11.49 1.63 -25.68
CA HIS A 160 10.62 0.50 -25.35
C HIS A 160 10.00 0.56 -23.95
N LYS A 161 10.75 1.02 -22.94
CA LYS A 161 10.19 1.22 -21.60
C LYS A 161 9.06 2.24 -21.63
N ARG A 162 9.22 3.35 -22.35
CA ARG A 162 8.16 4.37 -22.49
C ARG A 162 6.97 3.87 -23.30
N HIS A 163 7.24 3.12 -24.38
CA HIS A 163 6.19 2.51 -25.19
C HIS A 163 5.34 1.57 -24.34
N LEU A 164 5.97 0.65 -23.58
CA LEU A 164 5.28 -0.26 -22.69
C LEU A 164 4.52 0.47 -21.56
N GLU A 165 5.10 1.52 -20.97
CA GLU A 165 4.42 2.35 -19.97
C GLU A 165 3.20 3.11 -20.55
N GLY A 166 3.32 3.61 -21.79
CA GLY A 166 2.21 4.23 -22.52
C GLY A 166 1.11 3.22 -22.87
N LEU A 167 1.47 2.08 -23.42
CA LEU A 167 0.54 0.98 -23.72
C LEU A 167 -0.16 0.46 -22.45
N PHE A 168 0.56 0.34 -21.34
CA PHE A 168 0.02 -0.04 -20.05
C PHE A 168 -0.98 0.99 -19.53
N THR A 169 -0.65 2.29 -19.59
CA THR A 169 -1.55 3.35 -19.14
C THR A 169 -2.81 3.43 -20.02
N ALA A 170 -2.68 3.18 -21.34
CA ALA A 170 -3.80 3.08 -22.26
C ALA A 170 -4.54 1.73 -22.22
N GLY A 171 -4.16 0.83 -21.32
CA GLY A 171 -4.80 -0.48 -21.15
C GLY A 171 -4.73 -1.38 -22.38
N LYS A 172 -3.73 -1.19 -23.24
CA LYS A 172 -3.45 -2.07 -24.39
C LYS A 172 -2.67 -3.30 -23.96
N VAL A 173 -1.83 -3.15 -22.93
CA VAL A 173 -1.14 -4.25 -22.25
C VAL A 173 -1.42 -4.21 -20.75
N MET A 174 -1.33 -5.37 -20.11
CA MET A 174 -1.42 -5.55 -18.67
C MET A 174 -0.15 -6.20 -18.13
N VAL A 175 0.12 -6.00 -16.85
CA VAL A 175 1.20 -6.71 -16.15
C VAL A 175 0.68 -8.09 -15.72
N VAL A 176 1.33 -9.15 -16.21
CA VAL A 176 0.95 -10.55 -15.92
C VAL A 176 1.80 -11.18 -14.82
N GLU A 177 3.02 -10.70 -14.65
CA GLU A 177 3.93 -11.13 -13.57
C GLU A 177 5.03 -10.09 -13.34
N ARG A 178 5.81 -10.30 -12.28
CA ARG A 178 7.06 -9.56 -12.04
C ARG A 178 8.24 -10.52 -11.93
N ARG A 179 9.29 -10.30 -12.75
CA ARG A 179 10.56 -11.03 -12.68
C ARG A 179 11.63 -10.12 -12.12
N ASN A 180 12.20 -10.46 -10.97
CA ASN A 180 13.11 -9.57 -10.24
C ASN A 180 12.51 -8.18 -10.00
N PHE A 181 11.21 -8.14 -9.73
CA PHE A 181 10.39 -6.95 -9.57
C PHE A 181 10.20 -6.09 -10.84
N GLN A 182 10.71 -6.51 -11.99
CA GLN A 182 10.41 -5.89 -13.29
C GLN A 182 9.07 -6.39 -13.81
N ARG A 183 8.31 -5.50 -14.42
CA ARG A 183 7.02 -5.81 -15.04
C ARG A 183 7.20 -6.68 -16.28
N VAL A 184 6.40 -7.72 -16.40
CA VAL A 184 6.19 -8.50 -17.62
C VAL A 184 4.82 -8.15 -18.15
N TYR A 185 4.77 -7.70 -19.41
CA TYR A 185 3.56 -7.20 -20.05
C TYR A 185 3.05 -8.19 -21.08
N ASP A 186 1.73 -8.36 -21.14
CA ASP A 186 1.04 -9.08 -22.20
C ASP A 186 -0.18 -8.28 -22.69
N LEU A 187 -0.70 -8.62 -23.85
CA LEU A 187 -1.84 -7.93 -24.47
C LEU A 187 -3.10 -8.08 -23.61
N THR A 188 -3.82 -6.98 -23.40
CA THR A 188 -5.05 -6.97 -22.60
C THR A 188 -6.09 -7.98 -23.10
N PRO A 189 -6.37 -8.18 -24.39
CA PRO A 189 -7.30 -9.21 -24.86
C PRO A 189 -6.89 -10.64 -24.50
N ARG A 190 -5.57 -10.92 -24.38
CA ARG A 190 -5.07 -12.23 -23.96
C ARG A 190 -5.22 -12.42 -22.44
N VAL A 191 -5.02 -11.36 -21.67
CA VAL A 191 -5.12 -11.38 -20.20
C VAL A 191 -6.57 -11.36 -19.75
N MET A 192 -7.46 -10.65 -20.47
CA MET A 192 -8.88 -10.47 -20.17
C MET A 192 -9.75 -10.96 -21.34
N PRO A 193 -9.71 -12.26 -21.71
CA PRO A 193 -10.31 -12.76 -22.96
C PRO A 193 -11.84 -12.66 -23.01
N HIS A 194 -12.51 -12.53 -21.84
CA HIS A 194 -13.95 -12.45 -21.75
C HIS A 194 -14.46 -11.03 -21.46
N TRP A 195 -13.55 -10.06 -21.40
CA TRP A 195 -13.94 -8.67 -21.14
C TRP A 195 -14.51 -8.01 -22.40
N ASP A 196 -15.60 -7.31 -22.22
CA ASP A 196 -16.25 -6.50 -23.23
C ASP A 196 -16.56 -5.12 -22.67
N ASP A 197 -16.03 -4.05 -23.32
CA ASP A 197 -16.16 -2.69 -22.81
C ASP A 197 -17.62 -2.17 -22.84
N GLU A 198 -18.46 -2.66 -23.76
CA GLU A 198 -19.87 -2.25 -23.86
C GLU A 198 -20.75 -2.96 -22.80
N ARG A 199 -20.47 -4.24 -22.56
CA ARG A 199 -21.22 -5.05 -21.60
C ARG A 199 -20.76 -4.84 -20.15
N ASP A 200 -19.44 -4.84 -19.91
CA ASP A 200 -18.84 -4.92 -18.59
C ASP A 200 -18.29 -3.57 -18.11
N GLY A 201 -18.17 -2.60 -19.03
CA GLY A 201 -17.63 -1.28 -18.76
C GLY A 201 -18.55 -0.44 -17.87
N LEU A 202 -17.92 0.37 -17.01
CA LEU A 202 -18.60 1.37 -16.19
C LEU A 202 -18.34 2.77 -16.74
N SER A 203 -19.35 3.63 -16.68
CA SER A 203 -19.11 5.06 -16.86
C SER A 203 -18.21 5.58 -15.75
N GLN A 204 -17.49 6.69 -16.00
CA GLN A 204 -16.62 7.28 -14.99
C GLN A 204 -17.35 7.59 -13.66
N PRO A 205 -18.58 8.18 -13.64
CA PRO A 205 -19.30 8.42 -12.38
C PRO A 205 -19.64 7.14 -11.63
N GLN A 206 -20.04 6.06 -12.34
CA GLN A 206 -20.32 4.77 -11.71
C GLN A 206 -19.06 4.16 -11.09
N ALA A 207 -17.95 4.18 -11.82
CA ALA A 207 -16.67 3.68 -11.33
C ALA A 207 -16.17 4.48 -10.12
N GLU A 208 -16.26 5.81 -10.16
CA GLU A 208 -15.87 6.68 -9.04
C GLU A 208 -16.75 6.45 -7.81
N SER A 209 -18.07 6.27 -7.97
CA SER A 209 -18.96 5.93 -6.86
C SER A 209 -18.56 4.61 -6.19
N MET A 210 -18.27 3.57 -6.96
CA MET A 210 -17.78 2.30 -6.43
C MET A 210 -16.38 2.41 -5.79
N MET A 211 -15.50 3.24 -6.31
CA MET A 211 -14.20 3.53 -5.68
C MET A 211 -14.37 4.24 -4.33
N LEU A 212 -15.37 5.12 -4.19
CA LEU A 212 -15.72 5.72 -2.90
C LEU A 212 -16.28 4.68 -1.93
N ASP A 213 -17.09 3.71 -2.39
CA ASP A 213 -17.59 2.59 -1.58
C ASP A 213 -16.42 1.74 -1.05
N ASN A 214 -15.46 1.39 -1.91
CA ASN A 214 -14.25 0.66 -1.55
C ASN A 214 -13.40 1.45 -0.54
N SER A 215 -13.24 2.77 -0.75
CA SER A 215 -12.51 3.64 0.17
C SER A 215 -13.19 3.68 1.56
N ALA A 216 -14.52 3.82 1.59
CA ALA A 216 -15.30 3.87 2.83
C ALA A 216 -15.19 2.56 3.62
N ARG A 217 -15.30 1.42 2.92
CA ARG A 217 -15.14 0.09 3.52
C ARG A 217 -13.75 -0.11 4.08
N SER A 218 -12.72 0.24 3.31
CA SER A 218 -11.32 0.09 3.73
C SER A 218 -10.94 0.98 4.90
N LEU A 219 -11.46 2.21 4.94
CA LEU A 219 -11.22 3.12 6.05
C LEU A 219 -12.05 2.78 7.29
N GLY A 220 -13.24 2.22 7.10
CA GLY A 220 -14.18 1.80 8.13
C GLY A 220 -14.84 2.95 8.88
N ILE A 221 -14.07 3.87 9.46
CA ILE A 221 -14.50 5.15 10.01
C ILE A 221 -13.73 6.27 9.32
N PHE A 222 -14.44 7.30 8.84
CA PHE A 222 -13.84 8.29 7.96
C PHE A 222 -14.57 9.64 7.94
N ARG A 223 -13.83 10.66 7.55
CA ARG A 223 -14.36 11.91 7.00
C ARG A 223 -14.52 11.76 5.48
N GLU A 224 -15.57 12.33 4.90
CA GLU A 224 -15.81 12.20 3.45
C GLU A 224 -14.63 12.70 2.61
N GLN A 225 -13.90 13.73 3.08
CA GLN A 225 -12.74 14.28 2.40
C GLN A 225 -11.56 13.29 2.27
N TRP A 226 -11.50 12.26 3.12
CA TRP A 226 -10.45 11.24 3.06
C TRP A 226 -10.67 10.20 1.96
N LEU A 227 -11.92 10.04 1.49
CA LEU A 227 -12.29 9.01 0.53
C LEU A 227 -11.64 9.22 -0.84
N ALA A 228 -11.64 10.47 -1.32
CA ALA A 228 -11.14 10.80 -2.66
C ALA A 228 -9.63 10.52 -2.81
N ASP A 229 -8.84 10.72 -1.75
CA ASP A 229 -7.40 10.46 -1.77
C ASP A 229 -7.08 8.97 -2.00
N TYR A 230 -7.92 8.06 -1.53
CA TYR A 230 -7.67 6.62 -1.58
C TYR A 230 -7.45 6.11 -3.01
N TYR A 231 -8.22 6.62 -3.99
CA TYR A 231 -8.09 6.31 -5.42
C TYR A 231 -7.59 7.49 -6.26
N ARG A 232 -7.08 8.56 -5.61
CA ARG A 232 -6.66 9.81 -6.28
C ARG A 232 -7.75 10.38 -7.18
N LEU A 233 -8.99 10.38 -6.69
CA LEU A 233 -10.13 10.93 -7.44
C LEU A 233 -10.04 12.45 -7.49
N LYS A 234 -10.32 13.01 -8.68
CA LYS A 234 -10.33 14.47 -8.91
C LYS A 234 -11.76 14.97 -8.84
N ARG A 235 -12.12 15.62 -7.72
CA ARG A 235 -13.44 16.26 -7.53
C ARG A 235 -14.63 15.32 -7.73
N PRO A 236 -14.67 14.14 -7.07
CA PRO A 236 -15.82 13.25 -7.13
C PRO A 236 -17.03 13.92 -6.44
N ASP A 237 -18.23 13.49 -6.77
CA ASP A 237 -19.45 13.91 -6.08
C ASP A 237 -19.56 13.26 -4.70
N LEU A 238 -18.84 13.80 -3.73
CA LEU A 238 -18.85 13.30 -2.35
C LEU A 238 -20.21 13.52 -1.67
N LYS A 239 -20.91 14.63 -2.00
CA LYS A 239 -22.19 14.97 -1.39
C LYS A 239 -23.28 13.99 -1.82
N GLY A 240 -23.49 13.83 -3.12
CA GLY A 240 -24.49 12.92 -3.66
C GLY A 240 -24.20 11.47 -3.26
N TRP A 241 -22.92 11.05 -3.30
CA TRP A 241 -22.51 9.74 -2.82
C TRP A 241 -22.88 9.52 -1.35
N ARG A 242 -22.52 10.45 -0.47
CA ARG A 242 -22.81 10.37 0.97
C ARG A 242 -24.31 10.27 1.27
N GLU A 243 -25.11 11.15 0.64
CA GLU A 243 -26.56 11.18 0.82
C GLU A 243 -27.18 9.85 0.42
N SER A 244 -26.82 9.33 -0.76
CA SER A 244 -27.28 8.02 -1.24
C SER A 244 -26.90 6.88 -0.30
N ARG A 245 -25.64 6.84 0.20
CA ARG A 245 -25.15 5.74 1.07
C ARG A 245 -25.74 5.83 2.49
N ALA A 246 -26.02 7.03 2.98
CA ALA A 246 -26.70 7.23 4.26
C ALA A 246 -28.17 6.79 4.19
N GLU A 247 -28.91 7.12 3.12
CA GLU A 247 -30.28 6.63 2.88
C GLU A 247 -30.34 5.10 2.81
N GLN A 248 -29.34 4.47 2.18
CA GLN A 248 -29.21 3.02 2.09
C GLN A 248 -28.66 2.36 3.37
N GLN A 249 -28.40 3.15 4.42
CA GLN A 249 -27.83 2.68 5.69
C GLN A 249 -26.47 1.96 5.54
N GLN A 250 -25.74 2.22 4.45
CA GLN A 250 -24.40 1.69 4.22
C GLN A 250 -23.32 2.44 5.02
N ILE A 251 -23.63 3.66 5.42
CA ILE A 251 -22.84 4.47 6.33
C ILE A 251 -23.74 5.13 7.37
N ILE A 252 -23.27 5.21 8.62
CA ILE A 252 -23.99 5.88 9.70
C ILE A 252 -23.15 7.05 10.26
N PRO A 253 -23.80 8.16 10.65
CA PRO A 253 -23.08 9.27 11.25
C PRO A 253 -22.69 8.96 12.69
N VAL A 254 -21.47 9.34 13.07
CA VAL A 254 -20.94 9.27 14.43
C VAL A 254 -20.24 10.58 14.76
N GLU A 255 -20.13 10.90 16.04
CA GLU A 255 -19.34 12.03 16.54
C GLU A 255 -18.03 11.49 17.11
N VAL A 256 -16.90 12.05 16.72
CA VAL A 256 -15.58 11.62 17.20
C VAL A 256 -14.90 12.78 17.91
N GLU A 257 -14.41 12.52 19.11
CA GLU A 257 -13.63 13.44 19.94
C GLU A 257 -12.59 14.19 19.08
N THR A 258 -12.55 15.51 19.18
CA THR A 258 -11.65 16.44 18.47
C THR A 258 -11.80 16.47 16.94
N LEU A 259 -12.40 15.45 16.33
CA LEU A 259 -12.58 15.37 14.87
C LEU A 259 -13.98 15.77 14.42
N GLY A 260 -14.96 15.82 15.33
CA GLY A 260 -16.35 16.14 15.02
C GLY A 260 -17.05 15.02 14.23
N ARG A 261 -18.00 15.42 13.41
CA ARG A 261 -18.82 14.45 12.64
C ARG A 261 -18.00 13.64 11.66
N MET A 262 -18.14 12.32 11.75
CA MET A 262 -17.54 11.31 10.88
C MET A 262 -18.61 10.29 10.44
N TRP A 263 -18.21 9.37 9.60
CA TRP A 263 -19.06 8.28 9.09
C TRP A 263 -18.43 6.93 9.42
N LEU A 264 -19.27 5.99 9.85
CA LEU A 264 -18.90 4.59 10.09
C LEU A 264 -19.52 3.74 8.99
N HIS A 265 -18.72 2.88 8.34
CA HIS A 265 -19.21 1.92 7.35
C HIS A 265 -20.00 0.80 8.01
N ALA A 266 -21.07 0.33 7.37
CA ALA A 266 -22.00 -0.67 7.91
C ALA A 266 -21.33 -2.00 8.29
N ASP A 267 -20.24 -2.40 7.60
CA ASP A 267 -19.47 -3.60 7.94
C ASP A 267 -18.87 -3.57 9.36
N LEU A 268 -18.79 -2.40 9.98
CA LEU A 268 -18.29 -2.24 11.34
C LEU A 268 -19.37 -2.02 12.39
N LEU A 269 -20.65 -2.08 12.04
CA LEU A 269 -21.76 -1.88 12.99
C LEU A 269 -21.71 -2.84 14.17
N SER A 270 -21.34 -4.10 13.92
CA SER A 270 -21.16 -5.10 14.99
C SER A 270 -20.01 -4.78 15.96
N GLN A 271 -19.11 -3.87 15.58
CA GLN A 271 -17.98 -3.45 16.40
C GLN A 271 -18.22 -2.10 17.10
N LEU A 272 -19.31 -1.39 16.74
CA LEU A 272 -19.59 -0.06 17.31
C LEU A 272 -19.87 -0.14 18.80
N GLU A 273 -20.79 -1.01 19.24
CA GLU A 273 -21.10 -1.17 20.68
C GLU A 273 -19.89 -1.66 21.48
N PRO A 274 -19.13 -2.69 21.06
CA PRO A 274 -17.85 -3.02 21.69
C PRO A 274 -16.86 -1.86 21.76
N ALA A 275 -16.82 -0.98 20.74
CA ALA A 275 -15.96 0.20 20.76
C ALA A 275 -16.42 1.21 21.81
N LEU A 276 -17.72 1.57 21.83
CA LEU A 276 -18.32 2.49 22.80
C LEU A 276 -18.09 2.03 24.26
N ASN A 277 -18.19 0.74 24.51
CA ASN A 277 -17.99 0.13 25.83
C ASN A 277 -16.51 -0.18 26.14
N ASN A 278 -15.56 0.32 25.34
CA ASN A 278 -14.13 0.04 25.47
C ASN A 278 -13.76 -1.47 25.48
N ALA A 279 -14.60 -2.34 24.94
CA ALA A 279 -14.34 -3.76 24.79
C ALA A 279 -13.52 -4.07 23.51
N LEU A 280 -13.59 -3.20 22.48
CA LEU A 280 -12.79 -3.31 21.27
C LEU A 280 -11.35 -2.86 21.53
N LYS A 281 -10.46 -3.80 21.81
CA LYS A 281 -9.06 -3.52 22.16
C LYS A 281 -8.12 -3.79 20.99
N ALA A 282 -7.25 -2.82 20.69
CA ALA A 282 -6.11 -3.03 19.81
C ALA A 282 -4.99 -3.77 20.57
N THR A 283 -4.52 -4.88 20.01
CA THR A 283 -3.47 -5.72 20.62
C THR A 283 -2.25 -5.88 19.73
N HIS A 284 -2.35 -5.46 18.47
CA HIS A 284 -1.28 -5.62 17.49
C HIS A 284 -0.18 -4.58 17.66
N SER A 285 1.07 -5.03 17.43
CA SER A 285 2.26 -4.20 17.29
C SER A 285 2.98 -4.62 16.03
N ALA A 286 3.32 -3.67 15.17
CA ALA A 286 3.90 -3.96 13.87
C ALA A 286 4.81 -2.82 13.38
N VAL A 287 5.78 -3.18 12.55
CA VAL A 287 6.51 -2.24 11.70
C VAL A 287 5.68 -2.01 10.44
N LEU A 288 5.36 -0.75 10.13
CA LEU A 288 4.55 -0.40 8.98
C LEU A 288 5.42 0.14 7.83
N SER A 289 4.89 0.05 6.61
CA SER A 289 5.46 0.74 5.45
C SER A 289 5.06 2.22 5.44
N PRO A 290 5.91 3.11 4.91
CA PRO A 290 5.50 4.49 4.58
C PRO A 290 4.31 4.58 3.61
N PHE A 291 4.09 3.53 2.85
CA PHE A 291 3.03 3.40 1.85
C PHE A 291 1.86 2.52 2.31
N ASP A 292 1.80 2.25 3.63
CA ASP A 292 0.65 1.58 4.24
C ASP A 292 -0.59 2.50 4.16
N PRO A 293 -1.80 1.97 3.85
CA PRO A 293 -3.03 2.75 3.84
C PRO A 293 -3.29 3.55 5.12
N VAL A 294 -2.84 3.07 6.27
CA VAL A 294 -2.95 3.80 7.55
C VAL A 294 -2.11 5.09 7.55
N VAL A 295 -1.00 5.11 6.79
CA VAL A 295 0.02 6.17 6.86
C VAL A 295 0.08 7.03 5.59
N TRP A 296 -0.23 6.51 4.42
CA TRP A 296 0.04 7.20 3.14
C TRP A 296 -0.67 8.56 2.99
N ASP A 297 -1.89 8.72 3.54
CA ASP A 297 -2.53 10.03 3.69
C ASP A 297 -2.03 10.70 4.98
N ARG A 298 -1.11 11.64 4.81
CA ARG A 298 -0.42 12.33 5.92
C ARG A 298 -1.39 13.14 6.79
N LYS A 299 -2.40 13.75 6.18
CA LYS A 299 -3.41 14.54 6.90
C LYS A 299 -4.26 13.64 7.78
N ARG A 300 -4.71 12.50 7.26
CA ARG A 300 -5.45 11.51 8.04
C ARG A 300 -4.59 10.92 9.15
N ALA A 301 -3.34 10.56 8.88
CA ALA A 301 -2.42 10.07 9.89
C ALA A 301 -2.21 11.08 11.04
N ALA A 302 -2.02 12.36 10.71
CA ALA A 302 -1.91 13.42 11.71
C ALA A 302 -3.22 13.61 12.50
N GLN A 303 -4.38 13.63 11.84
CA GLN A 303 -5.67 13.82 12.48
C GLN A 303 -6.08 12.65 13.37
N LEU A 304 -5.98 11.41 12.85
CA LEU A 304 -6.47 10.23 13.55
C LEU A 304 -5.47 9.69 14.58
N PHE A 305 -4.16 9.74 14.27
CA PHE A 305 -3.12 9.14 15.10
C PHE A 305 -2.22 10.17 15.80
N ALA A 306 -2.41 11.46 15.58
CA ALA A 306 -1.48 12.53 16.00
C ALA A 306 -0.04 12.24 15.52
N PHE A 307 0.10 11.67 14.31
CA PHE A 307 1.36 11.24 13.75
C PHE A 307 1.71 12.08 12.53
N ASP A 308 2.55 13.09 12.74
CA ASP A 308 3.10 13.90 11.65
C ASP A 308 4.24 13.13 10.97
N TYR A 309 3.99 12.72 9.73
CA TYR A 309 4.89 11.86 8.98
C TYR A 309 5.26 12.45 7.63
N ARG A 310 6.56 12.45 7.35
CA ARG A 310 7.11 12.81 6.04
C ARG A 310 8.11 11.74 5.59
N LEU A 311 7.97 11.29 4.34
CA LEU A 311 8.95 10.41 3.72
C LEU A 311 10.14 11.24 3.23
N GLU A 312 11.34 10.93 3.73
CA GLU A 312 12.56 11.73 3.48
C GLU A 312 13.49 11.12 2.43
N CYS A 313 13.09 10.05 1.73
CA CYS A 313 13.92 9.41 0.71
C CYS A 313 14.29 10.34 -0.46
N TYR A 314 13.51 11.39 -0.71
CA TYR A 314 13.77 12.43 -1.70
C TYR A 314 14.46 13.67 -1.11
N THR A 315 14.66 13.69 0.21
CA THR A 315 15.34 14.79 0.90
C THR A 315 16.87 14.54 0.88
N PRO A 316 17.72 15.54 0.57
CA PRO A 316 19.16 15.40 0.68
C PRO A 316 19.59 14.93 2.07
N ALA A 317 20.59 14.05 2.15
CA ALA A 317 20.96 13.38 3.40
C ALA A 317 21.18 14.33 4.59
N ALA A 318 21.87 15.45 4.38
CA ALA A 318 22.12 16.46 5.41
C ALA A 318 20.90 17.21 5.93
N LYS A 319 19.74 17.08 5.26
CA LYS A 319 18.47 17.73 5.65
C LYS A 319 17.43 16.73 6.17
N ARG A 320 17.77 15.45 6.27
CA ARG A 320 16.88 14.43 6.83
C ARG A 320 16.86 14.54 8.33
N GLN A 321 15.65 14.49 8.89
CA GLN A 321 15.44 14.55 10.34
C GLN A 321 15.48 13.14 10.96
N TYR A 322 14.84 12.17 10.28
CA TYR A 322 14.63 10.83 10.82
C TYR A 322 15.35 9.73 10.05
N GLY A 323 15.69 9.93 8.79
CA GLY A 323 16.41 8.94 7.99
C GLY A 323 15.96 8.86 6.54
N TYR A 324 16.37 7.80 5.85
CA TYR A 324 16.10 7.63 4.42
C TYR A 324 14.75 6.99 4.14
N PHE A 325 14.49 5.82 4.74
CA PHE A 325 13.27 5.05 4.53
C PHE A 325 12.65 4.68 5.88
N VAL A 326 12.03 5.68 6.47
CA VAL A 326 11.58 5.65 7.85
C VAL A 326 10.27 4.88 7.98
N LEU A 327 10.26 3.85 8.81
CA LEU A 327 9.17 2.92 9.03
C LEU A 327 8.38 3.31 10.29
N PRO A 328 7.07 3.60 10.20
CA PRO A 328 6.25 3.86 11.38
C PRO A 328 6.11 2.62 12.26
N LEU A 329 6.03 2.84 13.58
CA LEU A 329 5.86 1.80 14.59
C LEU A 329 4.45 1.85 15.17
N LEU A 330 3.66 0.83 14.87
CA LEU A 330 2.33 0.62 15.46
C LEU A 330 2.47 -0.14 16.77
N TYR A 331 1.86 0.37 17.85
CA TYR A 331 1.73 -0.33 19.11
C TYR A 331 0.32 -0.15 19.68
N ARG A 332 -0.45 -1.23 19.72
CA ARG A 332 -1.77 -1.31 20.37
C ARG A 332 -2.67 -0.10 20.10
N GLY A 333 -2.87 0.23 18.81
CA GLY A 333 -3.79 1.29 18.40
C GLY A 333 -3.17 2.69 18.25
N ARG A 334 -1.87 2.85 18.49
CA ARG A 334 -1.14 4.13 18.35
C ARG A 334 0.06 3.97 17.41
N LEU A 335 0.36 5.00 16.65
CA LEU A 335 1.65 5.17 16.02
C LEU A 335 2.56 5.84 17.05
N VAL A 336 3.49 5.06 17.61
CA VAL A 336 4.24 5.44 18.80
C VAL A 336 5.65 5.92 18.51
N GLY A 337 6.07 5.82 17.27
CA GLY A 337 7.42 6.19 16.86
C GLY A 337 7.70 5.79 15.42
N ARG A 338 8.97 5.91 15.08
CA ARG A 338 9.48 5.66 13.73
C ARG A 338 10.90 5.11 13.76
N MET A 339 11.26 4.32 12.76
CA MET A 339 12.53 3.62 12.69
C MET A 339 13.12 3.73 11.28
N ASP A 340 14.34 4.21 11.12
CA ASP A 340 15.11 4.02 9.89
C ASP A 340 15.95 2.75 10.03
N ALA A 341 15.87 1.86 9.04
CA ALA A 341 16.53 0.58 9.11
C ALA A 341 17.03 0.12 7.74
N LYS A 342 18.04 -0.76 7.75
CA LYS A 342 18.62 -1.35 6.55
C LYS A 342 18.86 -2.84 6.73
N MET A 343 18.47 -3.62 5.74
CA MET A 343 18.77 -5.06 5.72
C MET A 343 20.04 -5.32 4.91
N HIS A 344 21.09 -5.72 5.59
CA HIS A 344 22.37 -6.14 4.98
C HIS A 344 22.28 -7.62 4.60
N ARG A 345 21.73 -7.90 3.41
CA ARG A 345 21.39 -9.26 2.97
C ARG A 345 22.59 -10.20 2.88
N LYS A 346 23.79 -9.68 2.58
CA LYS A 346 25.02 -10.49 2.48
C LYS A 346 25.50 -10.98 3.84
N THR A 347 25.30 -10.21 4.89
CA THR A 347 25.77 -10.51 6.25
C THR A 347 24.65 -11.00 7.17
N GLY A 348 23.39 -10.94 6.71
CA GLY A 348 22.24 -11.33 7.51
C GLY A 348 21.93 -10.37 8.67
N VAL A 349 22.35 -9.09 8.59
CA VAL A 349 22.16 -8.10 9.66
C VAL A 349 21.02 -7.18 9.33
N LEU A 350 20.03 -7.06 10.23
CA LEU A 350 19.11 -5.94 10.24
C LEU A 350 19.69 -4.82 11.11
N GLU A 351 20.13 -3.75 10.47
CA GLU A 351 20.60 -2.55 11.15
C GLU A 351 19.41 -1.61 11.38
N VAL A 352 19.10 -1.33 12.63
CA VAL A 352 18.25 -0.21 13.04
C VAL A 352 19.15 1.01 13.16
N ILE A 353 19.20 1.84 12.12
CA ILE A 353 20.08 3.02 12.04
C ILE A 353 19.66 4.04 13.08
N SER A 354 18.34 4.31 13.16
CA SER A 354 17.77 5.20 14.16
C SER A 354 16.34 4.76 14.54
N LEU A 355 15.97 5.01 15.78
CA LEU A 355 14.61 4.83 16.30
C LEU A 355 14.24 6.02 17.15
N TYR A 356 13.08 6.61 16.87
CA TYR A 356 12.51 7.74 17.60
C TYR A 356 11.14 7.36 18.12
N LEU A 357 10.84 7.79 19.35
CA LEU A 357 9.46 7.75 19.88
C LEU A 357 8.82 9.13 19.67
N GLU A 358 7.50 9.17 19.53
CA GLU A 358 6.77 10.44 19.49
C GLU A 358 6.82 11.11 20.87
N ASP A 359 6.76 12.44 20.92
CA ASP A 359 7.02 13.25 22.12
C ASP A 359 6.11 12.91 23.32
N ASP A 360 4.87 12.49 23.05
CA ASP A 360 3.89 12.12 24.06
C ASP A 360 3.99 10.65 24.52
N ILE A 361 4.98 9.90 24.00
CA ILE A 361 5.17 8.49 24.30
C ILE A 361 6.24 8.30 25.38
N ARG A 362 5.86 7.64 26.48
CA ARG A 362 6.77 7.24 27.55
C ARG A 362 7.17 5.77 27.42
N PRO A 363 8.47 5.45 27.38
CA PRO A 363 8.96 4.09 27.12
C PRO A 363 8.84 3.17 28.35
N GLY A 364 7.62 2.81 28.74
CA GLY A 364 7.39 1.78 29.76
C GLY A 364 7.75 0.37 29.24
N VAL A 365 7.96 -0.57 30.19
CA VAL A 365 8.39 -1.96 29.89
C VAL A 365 7.49 -2.63 28.85
N SER A 366 6.17 -2.48 28.96
CA SER A 366 5.20 -3.11 28.04
C SER A 366 5.34 -2.56 26.60
N LEU A 367 5.56 -1.25 26.45
CA LEU A 367 5.79 -0.62 25.15
C LEU A 367 7.10 -1.13 24.53
N GLN A 368 8.20 -1.09 25.28
CA GLN A 368 9.51 -1.56 24.84
C GLN A 368 9.44 -3.02 24.38
N LYS A 369 8.80 -3.89 25.16
CA LYS A 369 8.59 -5.30 24.81
C LYS A 369 7.78 -5.45 23.53
N GLY A 370 6.71 -4.65 23.35
CA GLY A 370 5.87 -4.72 22.15
C GLY A 370 6.59 -4.24 20.89
N ILE A 371 7.37 -3.15 20.97
CA ILE A 371 8.19 -2.65 19.84
C ILE A 371 9.29 -3.66 19.52
N TRP A 372 9.99 -4.17 20.54
CA TRP A 372 11.04 -5.17 20.33
C TRP A 372 10.51 -6.43 19.65
N GLN A 373 9.35 -6.94 20.08
CA GLN A 373 8.70 -8.09 19.43
C GLN A 373 8.35 -7.80 17.97
N ALA A 374 7.89 -6.59 17.65
CA ALA A 374 7.60 -6.21 16.27
C ALA A 374 8.86 -6.15 15.40
N ILE A 375 9.95 -5.57 15.91
CA ILE A 375 11.27 -5.51 15.23
C ILE A 375 11.85 -6.93 15.07
N SER A 376 11.79 -7.76 16.11
CA SER A 376 12.29 -9.14 16.08
C SER A 376 11.53 -10.01 15.08
N ALA A 377 10.20 -9.89 15.04
CA ALA A 377 9.38 -10.59 14.05
C ALA A 377 9.68 -10.12 12.62
N PHE A 378 9.92 -8.82 12.43
CA PHE A 378 10.32 -8.25 11.15
C PHE A 378 11.70 -8.75 10.71
N ALA A 379 12.68 -8.76 11.62
CA ALA A 379 14.03 -9.28 11.37
C ALA A 379 14.00 -10.76 10.98
N ALA A 380 13.24 -11.58 11.72
CA ALA A 380 13.07 -13.00 11.43
C ALA A 380 12.45 -13.24 10.05
N TRP A 381 11.42 -12.47 9.68
CA TRP A 381 10.81 -12.53 8.35
C TRP A 381 11.79 -12.16 7.24
N GLN A 382 12.70 -11.19 7.49
CA GLN A 382 13.78 -10.82 6.58
C GLN A 382 14.96 -11.82 6.58
N ARG A 383 14.87 -12.89 7.38
CA ARG A 383 15.94 -13.90 7.58
C ARG A 383 17.23 -13.27 8.12
N ALA A 384 17.09 -12.23 8.94
CA ALA A 384 18.24 -11.68 9.64
C ALA A 384 18.70 -12.64 10.74
N SER A 385 20.01 -12.84 10.86
CA SER A 385 20.63 -13.60 11.95
C SER A 385 20.95 -12.71 13.16
N ARG A 386 21.08 -11.39 12.94
CA ARG A 386 21.43 -10.40 13.95
C ARG A 386 20.68 -9.08 13.73
N VAL A 387 20.38 -8.39 14.83
CA VAL A 387 19.85 -7.01 14.83
C VAL A 387 20.87 -6.10 15.51
N THR A 388 21.28 -5.02 14.86
CA THR A 388 22.09 -3.98 15.48
C THR A 388 21.26 -2.73 15.72
N LEU A 389 21.53 -2.03 16.83
CA LEU A 389 20.84 -0.80 17.23
C LEU A 389 21.82 0.37 17.17
N GLY A 390 21.51 1.34 16.32
CA GLY A 390 22.19 2.63 16.24
C GLY A 390 21.61 3.65 17.21
N GLN A 391 21.23 4.83 16.70
CA GLN A 391 20.65 5.89 17.53
C GLN A 391 19.25 5.50 18.01
N CYS A 392 19.07 5.44 19.32
CA CYS A 392 17.77 5.21 19.95
C CYS A 392 17.66 5.96 21.28
N PRO A 393 16.44 6.16 21.83
CA PRO A 393 16.27 6.81 23.14
C PRO A 393 17.08 6.09 24.22
N PRO A 394 17.74 6.84 25.14
CA PRO A 394 18.56 6.25 26.19
C PRO A 394 17.82 5.20 27.00
N GLY A 395 18.44 4.04 27.23
CA GLY A 395 17.87 2.93 28.01
C GLY A 395 16.76 2.14 27.29
N LEU A 396 16.39 2.51 26.08
CA LEU A 396 15.44 1.75 25.29
C LEU A 396 16.03 0.36 25.00
N PHE A 397 15.28 -0.70 25.29
CA PHE A 397 15.67 -2.11 25.16
C PHE A 397 16.85 -2.60 26.02
N SER A 398 17.36 -1.82 26.97
CA SER A 398 18.46 -2.23 27.84
C SER A 398 18.20 -3.52 28.63
N ALA A 399 16.93 -3.81 28.94
CA ALA A 399 16.51 -5.03 29.65
C ALA A 399 16.18 -6.21 28.73
N MET A 400 16.30 -6.06 27.38
CA MET A 400 15.77 -7.04 26.42
C MET A 400 16.84 -7.80 25.62
N ARG A 401 18.06 -7.87 26.16
CA ARG A 401 19.24 -8.45 25.49
C ARG A 401 19.24 -9.97 25.29
N HIS A 402 18.14 -10.66 25.51
CA HIS A 402 18.07 -12.10 25.35
C HIS A 402 17.35 -12.50 24.07
N GLY A 403 18.06 -13.10 23.14
CA GLY A 403 17.52 -13.74 21.92
C GLY A 403 18.04 -13.23 20.58
N TRP A 404 18.65 -12.06 20.51
CA TRP A 404 19.37 -11.55 19.36
C TRP A 404 20.72 -11.00 19.86
N GLU A 405 21.82 -11.22 19.11
CA GLU A 405 23.04 -10.48 19.35
C GLU A 405 22.76 -9.00 19.05
N ILE A 406 22.64 -8.20 20.11
CA ILE A 406 22.49 -6.76 20.01
C ILE A 406 23.88 -6.19 20.18
N ASP A 407 24.56 -5.87 19.09
CA ASP A 407 25.73 -5.03 19.10
C ASP A 407 25.31 -3.57 19.03
N PRO A 408 25.87 -2.67 19.87
CA PRO A 408 25.79 -1.24 19.60
C PRO A 408 26.42 -1.02 18.21
N ALA A 409 25.79 -0.18 17.38
CA ALA A 409 26.43 0.24 16.11
C ALA A 409 27.75 0.96 16.45
N PRO A 410 28.81 0.76 15.66
CA PRO A 410 30.10 1.41 15.86
C PRO A 410 30.03 2.94 15.78
#